data_8742012659ce4881666f042dc1a064b8
#
_entry.id   8742012659ce4881666f042dc1a064b8
#
_cell.length_a   1.000
_cell.length_b   1.000
_cell.length_c   1.000
_cell.angle_alpha   90.00
_cell.angle_beta   90.00
_cell.angle_gamma   90.00
#
_symmetry.space_group_name_H-M   'P 1'
#
loop_
_entity.id
_entity.type
_entity.pdbx_description
1 polymer ?
#
loop_
_entity_poly.entity_id
_entity_poly.type
_entity_poly.pdbx_seq_one_letter_code
_entity_poly.pdbx_strand_id
1 'polypeptide(L)'
;MPGLLALAVGAAGALLLLWPHGKSTHGLQFWGLLIGAPLVSCAIALGIRLDRWEREQTVAEELEREQERIMSLWQSWCRRHVCVTASVAILPILVPAAGMREADADLPVNRGRASTFPWSKNKTLKQRREKLLNQIAEKLQVALAERKELRVKLVVADAPEESLLGWKADAEDALCRVAPACKFKIDTEPAMACASFLAQQVDLVGTEPHLIITAQIWPDSATRHTFSEGAAALLMESADEGPGRVLRPMISTAGTRDADLKQLAQMQLSPDHITHAWFTRCEAESGAITAAFTTDTKVRPIERSFDHIVGEPGPATSWIALATAYEASQEGEPHLVAWREPGDEVLHLCIVRGAQPQKRQKEI
;
A
#
# COMPACT_ATOMS: atom_id res chain seq x y z
N MET A 1 -32.22 42.36 1.84
CA MET A 1 -32.78 43.70 1.44
C MET A 1 -33.88 44.20 2.40
N PRO A 2 -34.92 43.40 2.82
CA PRO A 2 -36.00 43.98 3.65
C PRO A 2 -35.54 44.51 5.02
N GLY A 3 -34.51 43.91 5.63
CA GLY A 3 -33.98 44.31 6.94
C GLY A 3 -33.33 45.71 6.96
N LEU A 4 -32.62 46.08 5.91
CA LEU A 4 -31.98 47.41 5.78
C LEU A 4 -33.05 48.51 5.62
N LEU A 5 -34.10 48.20 4.89
CA LEU A 5 -35.21 49.13 4.69
C LEU A 5 -35.99 49.36 5.98
N ALA A 6 -36.26 48.31 6.75
CA ALA A 6 -36.87 48.41 8.08
C ALA A 6 -35.99 49.20 9.05
N LEU A 7 -34.68 49.02 9.02
CA LEU A 7 -33.72 49.78 9.83
C LEU A 7 -33.68 51.26 9.49
N ALA A 8 -33.73 51.59 8.20
CA ALA A 8 -33.76 52.97 7.73
C ALA A 8 -35.05 53.66 8.14
N VAL A 9 -36.20 52.99 7.99
CA VAL A 9 -37.50 53.54 8.38
C VAL A 9 -37.57 53.68 9.91
N GLY A 10 -37.05 52.71 10.66
CA GLY A 10 -36.96 52.76 12.12
C GLY A 10 -36.11 53.90 12.64
N ALA A 11 -34.97 54.16 12.01
CA ALA A 11 -34.08 55.26 12.38
C ALA A 11 -34.71 56.65 12.07
N ALA A 12 -35.35 56.78 10.91
CA ALA A 12 -36.09 57.98 10.59
C ALA A 12 -37.27 58.24 11.51
N GLY A 13 -38.03 57.16 11.84
CA GLY A 13 -39.16 57.23 12.81
C GLY A 13 -38.72 57.62 14.22
N ALA A 14 -37.62 57.04 14.70
CA ALA A 14 -37.03 57.37 16.01
C ALA A 14 -36.58 58.83 16.06
N LEU A 15 -36.01 59.37 15.00
CA LEU A 15 -35.59 60.76 14.92
C LEU A 15 -36.80 61.72 14.97
N LEU A 16 -37.91 61.39 14.29
CA LEU A 16 -39.14 62.14 14.32
C LEU A 16 -39.78 62.16 15.71
N LEU A 17 -39.76 61.05 16.42
CA LEU A 17 -40.31 60.92 17.77
C LEU A 17 -39.44 61.61 18.84
N LEU A 18 -38.15 61.66 18.66
CA LEU A 18 -37.20 62.26 19.62
C LEU A 18 -36.89 63.74 19.33
N TRP A 19 -37.46 64.31 18.23
CA TRP A 19 -37.21 65.70 17.90
C TRP A 19 -37.79 66.65 18.94
N PRO A 20 -36.98 67.62 19.48
CA PRO A 20 -37.46 68.48 20.56
C PRO A 20 -38.64 69.37 20.15
N HIS A 21 -39.70 69.34 20.97
CA HIS A 21 -40.92 70.17 20.78
C HIS A 21 -40.51 71.64 20.87
N GLY A 22 -40.65 72.36 19.77
CA GLY A 22 -40.29 73.81 19.68
C GLY A 22 -39.13 74.17 18.79
N LYS A 23 -38.37 73.18 18.25
CA LYS A 23 -37.37 73.41 17.19
C LYS A 23 -38.00 73.32 15.81
N SER A 24 -37.62 74.27 14.90
CA SER A 24 -38.12 74.30 13.54
C SER A 24 -37.74 73.04 12.76
N THR A 25 -38.71 72.39 12.11
CA THR A 25 -38.55 71.24 11.23
C THR A 25 -38.10 71.66 9.81
N HIS A 26 -38.00 72.96 9.53
CA HIS A 26 -37.59 73.51 8.23
C HIS A 26 -36.06 73.82 8.14
N GLY A 27 -35.34 73.56 9.24
CA GLY A 27 -33.90 73.80 9.30
C GLY A 27 -33.04 72.74 8.60
N LEU A 28 -31.91 73.17 8.04
CA LEU A 28 -30.93 72.26 7.39
C LEU A 28 -30.46 71.14 8.32
N GLN A 29 -30.44 71.39 9.63
CA GLN A 29 -30.09 70.40 10.68
C GLN A 29 -31.10 69.26 10.79
N PHE A 30 -32.39 69.57 10.67
CA PHE A 30 -33.44 68.55 10.73
C PHE A 30 -33.35 67.59 9.53
N TRP A 31 -33.23 68.11 8.33
CA TRP A 31 -33.15 67.34 7.10
C TRP A 31 -31.83 66.57 7.00
N GLY A 32 -30.72 67.15 7.44
CA GLY A 32 -29.43 66.49 7.49
C GLY A 32 -29.41 65.28 8.42
N LEU A 33 -30.05 65.38 9.59
CA LEU A 33 -30.17 64.24 10.52
C LEU A 33 -31.22 63.21 10.05
N LEU A 34 -32.34 63.65 9.43
CA LEU A 34 -33.39 62.76 8.94
C LEU A 34 -32.89 61.84 7.81
N ILE A 35 -31.98 62.31 7.01
CA ILE A 35 -31.37 61.52 5.92
C ILE A 35 -30.06 60.86 6.41
N GLY A 36 -29.28 61.57 7.17
CA GLY A 36 -27.94 61.08 7.62
C GLY A 36 -28.02 59.91 8.61
N ALA A 37 -28.94 59.97 9.60
CA ALA A 37 -29.04 58.90 10.59
C ALA A 37 -29.43 57.54 9.99
N PRO A 38 -30.45 57.43 9.10
CA PRO A 38 -30.72 56.19 8.38
C PRO A 38 -29.55 55.67 7.53
N LEU A 39 -28.88 56.55 6.82
CA LEU A 39 -27.71 56.20 5.99
C LEU A 39 -26.56 55.61 6.84
N VAL A 40 -26.22 56.29 7.95
CA VAL A 40 -25.19 55.81 8.87
C VAL A 40 -25.60 54.48 9.51
N SER A 41 -26.85 54.33 9.93
CA SER A 41 -27.37 53.07 10.52
C SER A 41 -27.30 51.92 9.50
N CYS A 42 -27.67 52.15 8.24
CA CYS A 42 -27.56 51.19 7.17
C CYS A 42 -26.06 50.86 6.84
N ALA A 43 -25.20 51.84 6.83
CA ALA A 43 -23.75 51.63 6.58
C ALA A 43 -23.12 50.78 7.70
N ILE A 44 -23.46 51.04 8.98
CA ILE A 44 -22.98 50.24 10.11
C ILE A 44 -23.51 48.79 10.01
N ALA A 45 -24.80 48.61 9.72
CA ALA A 45 -25.40 47.30 9.61
C ALA A 45 -24.78 46.49 8.43
N LEU A 46 -24.47 47.17 7.32
CA LEU A 46 -23.80 46.60 6.15
C LEU A 46 -22.34 46.24 6.48
N GLY A 47 -21.65 47.12 7.19
CA GLY A 47 -20.26 46.86 7.65
C GLY A 47 -20.19 45.63 8.58
N ILE A 48 -21.08 45.54 9.56
CA ILE A 48 -21.14 44.34 10.43
C ILE A 48 -21.43 43.05 9.65
N ARG A 49 -22.31 43.16 8.62
CA ARG A 49 -22.66 42.00 7.81
C ARG A 49 -21.49 41.58 6.91
N LEU A 50 -20.77 42.53 6.33
CA LEU A 50 -19.56 42.25 5.53
C LEU A 50 -18.44 41.64 6.39
N ASP A 51 -18.17 42.22 7.58
CA ASP A 51 -17.18 41.69 8.50
C ASP A 51 -17.49 40.22 8.93
N ARG A 52 -18.77 39.93 9.18
CA ARG A 52 -19.18 38.53 9.45
C ARG A 52 -18.96 37.61 8.25
N TRP A 53 -19.33 38.07 7.07
CA TRP A 53 -19.16 37.28 5.84
C TRP A 53 -17.69 37.04 5.52
N GLU A 54 -16.82 38.03 5.67
CA GLU A 54 -15.37 37.89 5.50
C GLU A 54 -14.78 36.91 6.53
N ARG A 55 -15.21 36.98 7.78
CA ARG A 55 -14.78 36.01 8.82
C ARG A 55 -15.23 34.59 8.48
N GLU A 56 -16.45 34.39 8.05
CA GLU A 56 -16.97 33.07 7.66
C GLU A 56 -16.20 32.53 6.46
N GLN A 57 -15.87 33.35 5.47
CA GLN A 57 -15.03 32.95 4.34
C GLN A 57 -13.60 32.59 4.79
N THR A 58 -12.98 33.43 5.62
CA THR A 58 -11.62 33.15 6.11
C THR A 58 -11.57 31.82 6.86
N VAL A 59 -12.56 31.56 7.74
CA VAL A 59 -12.64 30.29 8.47
C VAL A 59 -12.85 29.12 7.52
N ALA A 60 -13.69 29.25 6.48
CA ALA A 60 -13.90 28.21 5.49
C ALA A 60 -12.62 27.90 4.70
N GLU A 61 -11.91 28.95 4.24
CA GLU A 61 -10.64 28.79 3.54
C GLU A 61 -9.53 28.17 4.41
N GLU A 62 -9.47 28.52 5.69
CA GLU A 62 -8.53 27.91 6.64
C GLU A 62 -8.85 26.43 6.87
N LEU A 63 -10.12 26.06 7.00
CA LEU A 63 -10.56 24.66 7.12
C LEU A 63 -10.21 23.86 5.86
N GLU A 64 -10.44 24.39 4.67
CA GLU A 64 -10.08 23.74 3.41
C GLU A 64 -8.57 23.53 3.32
N ARG A 65 -7.75 24.53 3.63
CA ARG A 65 -6.28 24.41 3.65
C ARG A 65 -5.82 23.36 4.66
N GLU A 66 -6.43 23.32 5.85
CA GLU A 66 -6.08 22.32 6.86
C GLU A 66 -6.50 20.90 6.42
N GLN A 67 -7.66 20.74 5.78
CA GLN A 67 -8.07 19.47 5.18
C GLN A 67 -7.09 19.01 4.10
N GLU A 68 -6.68 19.89 3.19
CA GLU A 68 -5.69 19.59 2.15
C GLU A 68 -4.34 19.19 2.78
N ARG A 69 -3.91 19.91 3.82
CA ARG A 69 -2.69 19.60 4.57
C ARG A 69 -2.75 18.22 5.21
N ILE A 70 -3.84 17.90 5.91
CA ILE A 70 -4.06 16.60 6.53
C ILE A 70 -4.08 15.51 5.45
N MET A 71 -4.80 15.73 4.36
CA MET A 71 -4.88 14.79 3.24
C MET A 71 -3.51 14.52 2.63
N SER A 72 -2.69 15.55 2.42
CA SER A 72 -1.33 15.39 1.88
C SER A 72 -0.42 14.60 2.81
N LEU A 73 -0.52 14.82 4.13
CA LEU A 73 0.21 14.04 5.14
C LEU A 73 -0.20 12.58 5.13
N TRP A 74 -1.51 12.29 5.05
CA TRP A 74 -2.03 10.94 4.94
C TRP A 74 -1.57 10.24 3.65
N GLN A 75 -1.63 10.93 2.52
CA GLN A 75 -1.13 10.39 1.26
C GLN A 75 0.37 10.08 1.34
N SER A 76 1.16 10.99 1.90
CA SER A 76 2.60 10.77 2.07
C SER A 76 2.87 9.56 2.99
N TRP A 77 2.12 9.41 4.08
CA TRP A 77 2.23 8.26 4.98
C TRP A 77 1.81 6.94 4.30
N CYS A 78 0.69 6.94 3.57
CA CYS A 78 0.21 5.77 2.85
C CYS A 78 1.16 5.34 1.72
N ARG A 79 1.88 6.28 1.10
CA ARG A 79 2.83 6.04 0.00
C ARG A 79 4.24 5.67 0.47
N ARG A 80 4.48 5.65 1.77
CA ARG A 80 5.72 5.09 2.28
C ARG A 80 5.87 3.65 1.80
N HIS A 81 7.07 3.28 1.45
CA HIS A 81 7.35 1.99 0.84
C HIS A 81 8.70 1.46 1.28
N VAL A 82 8.88 0.18 1.08
CA VAL A 82 10.19 -0.46 1.14
C VAL A 82 10.68 -0.62 -0.29
N CYS A 83 11.92 -0.24 -0.55
CA CYS A 83 12.56 -0.53 -1.84
C CYS A 83 12.94 -2.01 -1.88
N VAL A 84 12.63 -2.66 -3.00
CA VAL A 84 13.04 -4.03 -3.27
C VAL A 84 14.03 -3.99 -4.44
N THR A 85 15.26 -4.39 -4.18
CA THR A 85 16.35 -4.38 -5.18
C THR A 85 16.48 -5.70 -5.91
N ALA A 86 16.05 -6.80 -5.28
CA ALA A 86 15.97 -8.11 -5.92
C ALA A 86 14.83 -8.93 -5.30
N SER A 87 14.18 -9.73 -6.13
CA SER A 87 13.13 -10.67 -5.74
C SER A 87 13.39 -12.03 -6.41
N VAL A 88 13.03 -13.09 -5.69
CA VAL A 88 13.05 -14.46 -6.20
C VAL A 88 11.79 -15.16 -5.74
N ALA A 89 10.99 -15.66 -6.67
CA ALA A 89 9.91 -16.58 -6.43
C ALA A 89 10.27 -17.97 -7.01
N ILE A 90 10.19 -19.01 -6.19
CA ILE A 90 10.34 -20.40 -6.60
C ILE A 90 9.01 -21.11 -6.36
N LEU A 91 8.39 -21.50 -7.46
CA LEU A 91 7.05 -22.07 -7.47
C LEU A 91 7.10 -23.56 -7.85
N PRO A 92 6.11 -24.37 -7.43
CA PRO A 92 6.03 -25.79 -7.79
C PRO A 92 5.48 -26.00 -9.22
N ILE A 93 5.49 -24.97 -10.04
CA ILE A 93 5.03 -24.98 -11.43
C ILE A 93 6.15 -24.54 -12.36
N LEU A 94 6.03 -24.86 -13.65
CA LEU A 94 7.06 -24.54 -14.64
C LEU A 94 6.94 -23.13 -15.22
N VAL A 95 5.78 -22.47 -15.02
CA VAL A 95 5.55 -21.12 -15.52
C VAL A 95 6.28 -20.11 -14.61
N PRO A 96 7.20 -19.31 -15.13
CA PRO A 96 7.86 -18.25 -14.34
C PRO A 96 6.87 -17.12 -14.00
N ALA A 97 7.15 -16.37 -12.94
CA ALA A 97 6.31 -15.23 -12.52
C ALA A 97 6.00 -14.24 -13.66
N ALA A 98 7.01 -13.90 -14.47
CA ALA A 98 6.85 -13.02 -15.63
C ALA A 98 5.88 -13.60 -16.68
N GLY A 99 5.86 -14.92 -16.87
CA GLY A 99 4.92 -15.58 -17.80
C GLY A 99 3.47 -15.59 -17.30
N MET A 100 3.23 -15.34 -16.02
CA MET A 100 1.87 -15.24 -15.48
C MET A 100 1.24 -13.88 -15.73
N ARG A 101 1.97 -12.92 -16.25
CA ARG A 101 1.49 -11.57 -16.53
C ARG A 101 0.51 -11.53 -17.71
N GLU A 102 0.79 -12.28 -18.76
CA GLU A 102 0.02 -12.23 -20.00
C GLU A 102 -1.43 -12.67 -19.75
N ALA A 103 -2.40 -11.90 -20.26
CA ALA A 103 -3.83 -12.16 -20.02
C ALA A 103 -4.26 -13.55 -20.50
N ASP A 104 -3.69 -14.01 -21.60
CA ASP A 104 -3.94 -15.27 -22.29
C ASP A 104 -2.94 -16.38 -21.94
N ALA A 105 -2.14 -16.17 -20.84
CA ALA A 105 -1.17 -17.17 -20.40
C ALA A 105 -1.86 -18.52 -20.12
N ASP A 106 -1.28 -19.59 -20.66
CA ASP A 106 -1.70 -20.97 -20.36
C ASP A 106 -1.18 -21.36 -18.97
N LEU A 107 -2.02 -21.09 -17.96
CA LEU A 107 -1.67 -21.30 -16.55
C LEU A 107 -2.23 -22.65 -16.08
N PRO A 108 -1.47 -23.41 -15.29
CA PRO A 108 -1.94 -24.66 -14.71
C PRO A 108 -3.11 -24.40 -13.76
N VAL A 109 -4.02 -25.36 -13.65
CA VAL A 109 -5.14 -25.34 -12.71
C VAL A 109 -4.88 -26.36 -11.61
N ASN A 110 -4.44 -25.88 -10.44
CA ASN A 110 -4.07 -26.68 -9.28
C ASN A 110 -5.02 -26.48 -8.08
N ARG A 111 -6.19 -25.91 -8.30
CA ARG A 111 -7.18 -25.64 -7.24
C ARG A 111 -7.45 -26.88 -6.40
N GLY A 112 -7.37 -26.72 -5.05
CA GLY A 112 -7.62 -27.79 -4.09
C GLY A 112 -6.56 -28.89 -4.11
N ARG A 113 -5.41 -28.67 -4.73
CA ARG A 113 -4.29 -29.63 -4.80
C ARG A 113 -3.04 -29.07 -4.18
N ALA A 114 -2.38 -29.84 -3.39
CA ALA A 114 -1.06 -29.53 -2.87
C ALA A 114 0.01 -29.98 -3.89
N SER A 115 0.80 -29.05 -4.38
CA SER A 115 1.81 -29.27 -5.43
C SER A 115 3.21 -29.31 -4.85
N THR A 116 4.08 -30.20 -5.36
CA THR A 116 5.51 -30.25 -5.03
C THR A 116 6.36 -29.63 -6.11
N PHE A 117 7.57 -29.24 -5.75
CA PHE A 117 8.54 -28.86 -6.77
C PHE A 117 8.77 -30.02 -7.76
N PRO A 118 8.77 -29.75 -9.08
CA PRO A 118 8.96 -30.81 -10.10
C PRO A 118 10.26 -31.60 -9.92
N TRP A 119 11.25 -31.00 -9.31
CA TRP A 119 12.57 -31.58 -9.06
C TRP A 119 12.70 -32.25 -7.67
N SER A 120 11.64 -32.26 -6.82
CA SER A 120 11.69 -32.79 -5.44
C SER A 120 11.57 -34.30 -5.37
N LYS A 121 11.07 -34.94 -6.43
CA LYS A 121 10.82 -36.39 -6.48
C LYS A 121 12.08 -37.19 -6.08
N ASN A 122 11.92 -38.15 -5.17
CA ASN A 122 12.97 -39.02 -4.65
C ASN A 122 14.13 -38.28 -3.92
N LYS A 123 13.90 -37.08 -3.41
CA LYS A 123 14.90 -36.33 -2.64
C LYS A 123 14.46 -36.23 -1.18
N THR A 124 15.43 -36.36 -0.28
CA THR A 124 15.24 -36.07 1.13
C THR A 124 14.98 -34.59 1.37
N LEU A 125 14.40 -34.21 2.50
CA LEU A 125 14.18 -32.82 2.91
C LEU A 125 15.50 -32.03 2.84
N LYS A 126 16.61 -32.60 3.31
CA LYS A 126 17.93 -31.96 3.24
C LYS A 126 18.31 -31.62 1.79
N GLN A 127 18.21 -32.57 0.88
CA GLN A 127 18.55 -32.36 -0.54
C GLN A 127 17.64 -31.34 -1.22
N ARG A 128 16.35 -31.31 -0.84
CA ARG A 128 15.39 -30.32 -1.36
C ARG A 128 15.70 -28.93 -0.83
N ARG A 129 16.01 -28.79 0.45
CA ARG A 129 16.40 -27.56 1.10
C ARG A 129 17.70 -26.97 0.50
N GLU A 130 18.75 -27.78 0.41
CA GLU A 130 20.01 -27.38 -0.21
C GLU A 130 19.80 -26.90 -1.66
N LYS A 131 19.02 -27.64 -2.45
CA LYS A 131 18.74 -27.26 -3.83
C LYS A 131 17.96 -25.96 -3.91
N LEU A 132 16.94 -25.78 -3.07
CA LEU A 132 16.12 -24.58 -3.04
C LEU A 132 16.95 -23.36 -2.68
N LEU A 133 17.73 -23.42 -1.62
CA LEU A 133 18.58 -22.32 -1.16
C LEU A 133 19.66 -21.96 -2.18
N ASN A 134 20.24 -22.95 -2.85
CA ASN A 134 21.17 -22.70 -3.96
C ASN A 134 20.50 -21.97 -5.12
N GLN A 135 19.30 -22.37 -5.53
CA GLN A 135 18.56 -21.69 -6.59
C GLN A 135 18.23 -20.23 -6.22
N ILE A 136 17.86 -19.99 -4.96
CA ILE A 136 17.64 -18.62 -4.48
C ILE A 136 18.93 -17.82 -4.51
N ALA A 137 20.03 -18.36 -3.97
CA ALA A 137 21.30 -17.69 -3.91
C ALA A 137 21.86 -17.37 -5.31
N GLU A 138 21.78 -18.33 -6.25
CA GLU A 138 22.20 -18.14 -7.65
C GLU A 138 21.43 -16.99 -8.33
N LYS A 139 20.10 -16.92 -8.14
CA LYS A 139 19.28 -15.83 -8.70
C LYS A 139 19.60 -14.48 -8.05
N LEU A 140 20.01 -14.45 -6.79
CA LEU A 140 20.40 -13.23 -6.07
C LEU A 140 21.86 -12.83 -6.28
N GLN A 141 22.70 -13.63 -6.96
CA GLN A 141 24.13 -13.45 -7.07
C GLN A 141 24.54 -12.02 -7.45
N VAL A 142 23.90 -11.44 -8.46
CA VAL A 142 24.22 -10.08 -8.95
C VAL A 142 23.90 -9.03 -7.87
N ALA A 143 22.77 -9.16 -7.20
CA ALA A 143 22.35 -8.21 -6.17
C ALA A 143 23.17 -8.32 -4.88
N LEU A 144 23.79 -9.47 -4.62
CA LEU A 144 24.61 -9.73 -3.45
C LEU A 144 26.10 -9.39 -3.68
N ALA A 145 26.57 -9.35 -4.93
CA ALA A 145 28.00 -9.23 -5.27
C ALA A 145 28.67 -7.97 -4.70
N GLU A 146 27.92 -6.87 -4.59
CA GLU A 146 28.45 -5.58 -4.11
C GLU A 146 28.27 -5.36 -2.61
N ARG A 147 27.70 -6.33 -1.89
CA ARG A 147 27.37 -6.21 -0.47
C ARG A 147 28.54 -6.65 0.43
N LYS A 148 28.82 -5.87 1.48
CA LYS A 148 29.82 -6.21 2.49
C LYS A 148 29.23 -6.93 3.70
N GLU A 149 28.03 -6.54 4.10
CA GLU A 149 27.30 -7.11 5.23
C GLU A 149 25.81 -7.10 4.91
N LEU A 150 25.10 -8.16 5.30
CA LEU A 150 23.68 -8.30 5.07
C LEU A 150 23.01 -9.08 6.19
N ARG A 151 21.90 -8.54 6.71
CA ARG A 151 21.02 -9.28 7.62
C ARG A 151 20.07 -10.14 6.81
N VAL A 152 19.96 -11.41 7.19
CA VAL A 152 19.08 -12.38 6.54
C VAL A 152 18.07 -12.89 7.57
N LYS A 153 16.79 -12.72 7.27
CA LYS A 153 15.71 -13.37 7.99
C LYS A 153 15.25 -14.59 7.21
N LEU A 154 15.48 -15.76 7.77
CA LEU A 154 15.07 -17.02 7.17
C LEU A 154 13.80 -17.52 7.87
N VAL A 155 12.67 -17.43 7.19
CA VAL A 155 11.36 -17.84 7.68
C VAL A 155 11.00 -19.20 7.08
N VAL A 156 10.98 -20.22 7.92
CA VAL A 156 10.69 -21.60 7.49
C VAL A 156 9.38 -22.03 8.10
N ALA A 157 8.33 -22.07 7.28
CA ALA A 157 7.01 -22.44 7.73
C ALA A 157 6.93 -23.92 8.16
N ASP A 158 6.26 -24.17 9.29
CA ASP A 158 6.03 -25.50 9.86
C ASP A 158 7.30 -26.34 10.14
N ALA A 159 8.46 -25.68 10.24
CA ALA A 159 9.69 -26.38 10.56
C ALA A 159 9.82 -26.61 12.08
N PRO A 160 10.12 -27.82 12.53
CA PRO A 160 10.49 -28.05 13.92
C PRO A 160 11.72 -27.22 14.30
N GLU A 161 11.76 -26.74 15.54
CA GLU A 161 12.84 -25.86 16.01
C GLU A 161 14.24 -26.50 15.82
N GLU A 162 14.33 -27.81 16.02
CA GLU A 162 15.54 -28.61 15.80
C GLU A 162 16.03 -28.57 14.34
N SER A 163 15.13 -28.43 13.38
CA SER A 163 15.49 -28.38 11.96
C SER A 163 15.96 -26.97 11.51
N LEU A 164 15.62 -25.91 12.26
CA LEU A 164 15.98 -24.53 11.93
C LEU A 164 17.49 -24.31 11.86
N LEU A 165 18.27 -24.98 12.72
CA LEU A 165 19.72 -24.94 12.69
C LEU A 165 20.27 -25.47 11.34
N GLY A 166 19.67 -26.55 10.82
CA GLY A 166 20.05 -27.08 9.52
C GLY A 166 19.69 -26.15 8.37
N TRP A 167 18.55 -25.47 8.45
CA TRP A 167 18.16 -24.46 7.48
C TRP A 167 19.14 -23.27 7.47
N LYS A 168 19.55 -22.82 8.66
CA LYS A 168 20.52 -21.73 8.83
C LYS A 168 21.86 -22.07 8.21
N ALA A 169 22.40 -23.25 8.51
CA ALA A 169 23.69 -23.71 7.98
C ALA A 169 23.67 -23.81 6.44
N ASP A 170 22.61 -24.43 5.88
CA ASP A 170 22.50 -24.60 4.43
C ASP A 170 22.29 -23.24 3.73
N ALA A 171 21.59 -22.28 4.36
CA ALA A 171 21.44 -20.93 3.83
C ALA A 171 22.77 -20.15 3.84
N GLU A 172 23.53 -20.26 4.93
CA GLU A 172 24.85 -19.66 5.03
C GLU A 172 25.79 -20.18 3.96
N ASP A 173 25.85 -21.52 3.79
CA ASP A 173 26.67 -22.17 2.77
C ASP A 173 26.27 -21.73 1.35
N ALA A 174 24.96 -21.66 1.06
CA ALA A 174 24.47 -21.25 -0.26
C ALA A 174 24.82 -19.77 -0.58
N LEU A 175 24.58 -18.88 0.38
CA LEU A 175 24.85 -17.45 0.22
C LEU A 175 26.35 -17.13 0.16
N CYS A 176 27.17 -17.73 1.02
CA CYS A 176 28.62 -17.57 1.01
C CYS A 176 29.26 -18.06 -0.30
N ARG A 177 28.68 -19.08 -0.95
CA ARG A 177 29.15 -19.60 -2.23
C ARG A 177 29.03 -18.58 -3.36
N VAL A 178 27.93 -17.82 -3.40
CA VAL A 178 27.66 -16.84 -4.46
C VAL A 178 28.21 -15.45 -4.15
N ALA A 179 28.36 -15.12 -2.86
CA ALA A 179 28.88 -13.83 -2.41
C ALA A 179 29.89 -14.00 -1.25
N PRO A 180 31.08 -14.54 -1.50
CA PRO A 180 32.04 -14.88 -0.45
C PRO A 180 32.62 -13.67 0.28
N ALA A 181 32.53 -12.47 -0.29
CA ALA A 181 32.97 -11.23 0.35
C ALA A 181 31.93 -10.61 1.30
N CYS A 182 30.68 -11.10 1.27
CA CYS A 182 29.60 -10.59 2.10
C CYS A 182 29.54 -11.35 3.43
N LYS A 183 29.36 -10.63 4.53
CA LYS A 183 29.11 -11.21 5.85
C LYS A 183 27.59 -11.33 6.07
N PHE A 184 27.10 -12.54 6.23
CA PHE A 184 25.68 -12.78 6.46
C PHE A 184 25.42 -12.97 7.97
N LYS A 185 24.44 -12.20 8.50
CA LYS A 185 23.86 -12.42 9.83
C LYS A 185 22.50 -13.06 9.67
N ILE A 186 22.42 -14.38 9.86
CA ILE A 186 21.21 -15.15 9.60
C ILE A 186 20.46 -15.43 10.90
N ASP A 187 19.23 -14.90 10.97
CA ASP A 187 18.24 -15.20 12.00
C ASP A 187 17.15 -16.08 11.41
N THR A 188 16.73 -17.10 12.17
CA THR A 188 15.70 -18.05 11.73
C THR A 188 14.43 -17.87 12.55
N GLU A 189 13.29 -17.83 11.86
CA GLU A 189 11.97 -17.70 12.50
C GLU A 189 11.03 -18.77 11.92
N PRO A 190 10.19 -19.43 12.76
CA PRO A 190 9.27 -20.47 12.29
C PRO A 190 8.06 -19.90 11.55
N ALA A 191 7.70 -18.67 11.84
CA ALA A 191 6.60 -17.96 11.16
C ALA A 191 6.81 -16.45 11.26
N MET A 192 6.40 -15.73 10.23
CA MET A 192 6.41 -14.26 10.20
C MET A 192 5.26 -13.77 9.32
N ALA A 193 4.33 -13.03 9.92
CA ALA A 193 3.23 -12.43 9.18
C ALA A 193 3.76 -11.36 8.21
N CYS A 194 3.42 -11.52 6.93
CA CYS A 194 3.90 -10.66 5.86
C CYS A 194 3.50 -9.20 6.06
N ALA A 195 2.22 -8.96 6.33
CA ALA A 195 1.69 -7.61 6.45
C ALA A 195 2.29 -6.81 7.61
N SER A 196 2.38 -7.41 8.80
CA SER A 196 2.91 -6.74 9.98
C SER A 196 4.40 -6.43 9.84
N PHE A 197 5.17 -7.36 9.26
CA PHE A 197 6.58 -7.13 8.99
C PHE A 197 6.77 -5.98 7.99
N LEU A 198 6.07 -6.00 6.85
CA LEU A 198 6.16 -4.93 5.85
C LEU A 198 5.77 -3.56 6.44
N ALA A 199 4.68 -3.50 7.21
CA ALA A 199 4.26 -2.27 7.86
C ALA A 199 5.35 -1.72 8.80
N GLN A 200 5.98 -2.60 9.57
CA GLN A 200 7.10 -2.23 10.44
C GLN A 200 8.31 -1.72 9.64
N GLN A 201 8.69 -2.41 8.56
CA GLN A 201 9.82 -2.00 7.73
C GLN A 201 9.59 -0.64 7.05
N VAL A 202 8.38 -0.37 6.59
CA VAL A 202 8.00 0.93 5.99
C VAL A 202 8.12 2.09 7.00
N ASP A 203 7.95 1.83 8.30
CA ASP A 203 8.05 2.86 9.35
C ASP A 203 9.48 3.07 9.88
N LEU A 204 10.38 2.12 9.63
CA LEU A 204 11.77 2.21 10.04
C LEU A 204 12.57 3.04 9.02
N VAL A 205 12.95 4.25 9.39
CA VAL A 205 13.79 5.12 8.56
C VAL A 205 15.26 4.73 8.74
N GLY A 206 15.99 4.56 7.61
CA GLY A 206 17.44 4.31 7.65
C GLY A 206 17.83 2.90 8.10
N THR A 207 16.98 1.91 7.89
CA THR A 207 17.29 0.52 8.20
C THR A 207 18.38 -0.05 7.29
N GLU A 208 19.22 -0.90 7.90
CA GLU A 208 20.18 -1.71 7.15
C GLU A 208 19.45 -2.60 6.13
N PRO A 209 20.08 -2.92 4.98
CA PRO A 209 19.51 -3.84 4.01
C PRO A 209 19.16 -5.18 4.64
N HIS A 210 18.00 -5.72 4.30
CA HIS A 210 17.52 -7.01 4.80
C HIS A 210 17.17 -7.92 3.66
N LEU A 211 17.66 -9.16 3.73
CA LEU A 211 17.23 -10.25 2.87
C LEU A 211 16.23 -11.12 3.63
N ILE A 212 15.00 -11.15 3.16
CA ILE A 212 13.99 -12.08 3.67
C ILE A 212 13.98 -13.29 2.75
N ILE A 213 14.19 -14.47 3.31
CA ILE A 213 14.03 -15.75 2.60
C ILE A 213 12.90 -16.49 3.30
N THR A 214 11.87 -16.85 2.57
CA THR A 214 10.78 -17.66 3.10
C THR A 214 10.68 -18.97 2.34
N ALA A 215 10.39 -20.06 3.04
CA ALA A 215 10.23 -21.36 2.44
C ALA A 215 9.13 -22.17 3.14
N GLN A 216 8.35 -22.88 2.35
CA GLN A 216 7.41 -23.91 2.79
C GLN A 216 7.67 -25.18 2.00
N ILE A 217 8.19 -26.21 2.67
CA ILE A 217 8.52 -27.52 2.11
C ILE A 217 8.04 -28.58 3.09
N TRP A 218 7.45 -29.65 2.58
CA TRP A 218 7.00 -30.74 3.43
C TRP A 218 8.14 -31.51 4.08
N PRO A 219 8.00 -31.90 5.35
CA PRO A 219 8.95 -32.81 5.96
C PRO A 219 8.86 -34.21 5.32
N ASP A 220 9.96 -34.97 5.39
CA ASP A 220 9.99 -36.34 4.84
C ASP A 220 8.99 -37.30 5.53
N SER A 221 8.60 -36.96 6.76
CA SER A 221 7.58 -37.70 7.53
C SER A 221 6.14 -37.39 7.16
N ALA A 222 5.89 -36.40 6.26
CA ALA A 222 4.54 -36.01 5.90
C ALA A 222 3.81 -37.16 5.17
N THR A 223 2.75 -37.64 5.77
CA THR A 223 1.86 -38.66 5.16
C THR A 223 0.81 -38.01 4.22
N ARG A 224 0.51 -36.76 4.44
CA ARG A 224 -0.45 -35.97 3.65
C ARG A 224 0.11 -34.57 3.41
N HIS A 225 0.00 -34.16 2.19
CA HIS A 225 0.41 -32.82 1.76
C HIS A 225 -0.76 -31.85 1.93
N THR A 226 -0.60 -30.84 2.77
CA THR A 226 -1.66 -29.88 3.13
C THR A 226 -1.53 -28.53 2.47
N PHE A 227 -0.37 -28.24 1.85
CA PHE A 227 -0.10 -26.99 1.13
C PHE A 227 0.83 -27.25 -0.06
N SER A 228 0.91 -26.34 -1.00
CA SER A 228 1.87 -26.40 -2.09
C SER A 228 3.25 -25.94 -1.64
N GLU A 229 4.32 -26.64 -2.04
CA GLU A 229 5.69 -26.22 -1.78
C GLU A 229 5.97 -24.88 -2.48
N GLY A 230 6.82 -24.05 -1.90
CA GLY A 230 7.19 -22.78 -2.48
C GLY A 230 8.24 -22.06 -1.65
N ALA A 231 8.88 -21.09 -2.26
CA ALA A 231 9.80 -20.21 -1.56
C ALA A 231 9.85 -18.83 -2.22
N ALA A 232 10.22 -17.84 -1.43
CA ALA A 232 10.45 -16.49 -1.91
C ALA A 232 11.68 -15.89 -1.24
N ALA A 233 12.33 -14.96 -1.93
CA ALA A 233 13.34 -14.10 -1.34
C ALA A 233 13.12 -12.67 -1.82
N LEU A 234 13.27 -11.71 -0.89
CA LEU A 234 13.12 -10.28 -1.14
C LEU A 234 14.30 -9.56 -0.50
N LEU A 235 15.11 -8.89 -1.30
CA LEU A 235 16.16 -8.00 -0.81
C LEU A 235 15.58 -6.60 -0.68
N MET A 236 15.40 -6.17 0.56
CA MET A 236 14.73 -4.92 0.93
C MET A 236 15.74 -3.88 1.43
N GLU A 237 15.52 -2.65 1.03
CA GLU A 237 16.32 -1.49 1.40
C GLU A 237 15.43 -0.30 1.78
N SER A 238 15.97 0.57 2.61
CA SER A 238 15.29 1.80 3.07
C SER A 238 15.54 2.99 2.13
N ALA A 239 15.98 2.76 0.89
CA ALA A 239 16.31 3.85 -0.02
C ALA A 239 15.04 4.41 -0.70
N ASP A 240 14.92 5.75 -0.77
CA ASP A 240 13.78 6.40 -1.45
C ASP A 240 13.80 6.18 -2.98
N GLU A 241 14.95 5.84 -3.56
CA GLU A 241 15.16 5.63 -4.98
C GLU A 241 15.68 4.22 -5.28
N GLY A 242 14.83 3.22 -5.16
CA GLY A 242 15.15 1.85 -5.58
C GLY A 242 14.43 1.46 -6.87
N PRO A 243 14.90 0.37 -7.52
CA PRO A 243 14.33 -0.09 -8.79
C PRO A 243 12.86 -0.52 -8.66
N GLY A 244 12.45 -1.04 -7.51
CA GLY A 244 11.09 -1.47 -7.27
C GLY A 244 10.61 -1.13 -5.86
N ARG A 245 9.29 -1.16 -5.65
CA ARG A 245 8.66 -0.68 -4.41
C ARG A 245 7.57 -1.62 -3.94
N VAL A 246 7.53 -1.85 -2.64
CA VAL A 246 6.41 -2.49 -1.95
C VAL A 246 5.82 -1.45 -1.01
N LEU A 247 4.61 -1.00 -1.30
CA LEU A 247 3.94 0.03 -0.52
C LEU A 247 3.45 -0.54 0.82
N ARG A 248 3.08 0.35 1.73
CA ARG A 248 2.49 -0.02 3.02
C ARG A 248 1.26 -0.92 2.83
N PRO A 249 1.21 -2.10 3.43
CA PRO A 249 0.01 -2.92 3.42
C PRO A 249 -1.15 -2.19 4.12
N MET A 250 -2.32 -2.24 3.52
CA MET A 250 -3.56 -1.77 4.10
C MET A 250 -4.39 -2.95 4.58
N ILE A 251 -5.18 -2.70 5.62
CA ILE A 251 -6.07 -3.68 6.23
C ILE A 251 -7.50 -3.37 5.81
N SER A 252 -8.27 -4.41 5.47
CA SER A 252 -9.69 -4.29 5.14
C SER A 252 -10.49 -5.38 5.86
N THR A 253 -11.67 -5.00 6.34
CA THR A 253 -12.63 -5.92 6.95
C THR A 253 -13.88 -6.07 6.09
N ALA A 254 -14.69 -7.09 6.34
CA ALA A 254 -15.91 -7.30 5.55
C ALA A 254 -16.87 -6.10 5.61
N GLY A 255 -16.91 -5.37 6.74
CA GLY A 255 -17.80 -4.22 6.92
C GLY A 255 -17.30 -2.91 6.32
N THR A 256 -16.00 -2.76 6.06
CA THR A 256 -15.38 -1.51 5.60
C THR A 256 -14.78 -1.60 4.21
N ARG A 257 -14.85 -2.76 3.55
CA ARG A 257 -14.16 -3.09 2.30
C ARG A 257 -14.26 -2.03 1.22
N ASP A 258 -15.46 -1.57 0.90
CA ASP A 258 -15.65 -0.61 -0.20
C ASP A 258 -15.01 0.74 0.11
N ALA A 259 -15.06 1.18 1.38
CA ALA A 259 -14.40 2.40 1.83
C ALA A 259 -12.87 2.25 1.80
N ASP A 260 -12.35 1.10 2.26
CA ASP A 260 -10.92 0.80 2.31
C ASP A 260 -10.31 0.74 0.90
N LEU A 261 -11.02 0.10 -0.06
CA LEU A 261 -10.57 0.03 -1.46
C LEU A 261 -10.54 1.40 -2.13
N LYS A 262 -11.56 2.25 -1.89
CA LYS A 262 -11.57 3.65 -2.36
C LYS A 262 -10.42 4.44 -1.74
N GLN A 263 -10.19 4.27 -0.45
CA GLN A 263 -9.10 4.93 0.24
C GLN A 263 -7.74 4.48 -0.32
N LEU A 264 -7.54 3.19 -0.56
CA LEU A 264 -6.32 2.66 -1.18
C LEU A 264 -6.10 3.29 -2.56
N ALA A 265 -7.12 3.33 -3.41
CA ALA A 265 -7.05 3.93 -4.73
C ALA A 265 -6.65 5.41 -4.66
N GLN A 266 -7.28 6.19 -3.80
CA GLN A 266 -7.02 7.63 -3.65
C GLN A 266 -5.65 7.93 -3.03
N MET A 267 -5.24 7.16 -2.02
CA MET A 267 -4.05 7.46 -1.24
C MET A 267 -2.77 6.88 -1.85
N GLN A 268 -2.83 5.67 -2.41
CA GLN A 268 -1.63 4.96 -2.89
C GLN A 268 -1.49 4.95 -4.42
N LEU A 269 -2.60 4.88 -5.16
CA LEU A 269 -2.57 4.68 -6.61
C LEU A 269 -2.69 5.95 -7.43
N SER A 270 -3.50 6.90 -7.01
CA SER A 270 -3.78 8.11 -7.82
C SER A 270 -2.50 8.86 -8.23
N PRO A 271 -2.30 9.22 -9.51
CA PRO A 271 -3.23 9.05 -10.64
C PRO A 271 -3.15 7.70 -11.36
N ASP A 272 -2.32 6.76 -10.93
CA ASP A 272 -2.12 5.46 -11.56
C ASP A 272 -3.30 4.51 -11.33
N HIS A 273 -3.31 3.40 -12.05
CA HIS A 273 -4.29 2.33 -11.93
C HIS A 273 -3.61 0.96 -11.83
N ILE A 274 -4.29 0.00 -11.20
CA ILE A 274 -3.81 -1.37 -11.07
C ILE A 274 -3.94 -2.08 -12.41
N THR A 275 -2.87 -2.74 -12.87
CA THR A 275 -2.86 -3.57 -14.07
C THR A 275 -3.20 -5.02 -13.76
N HIS A 276 -2.75 -5.53 -12.61
CA HIS A 276 -2.95 -6.90 -12.16
C HIS A 276 -3.40 -6.96 -10.71
N ALA A 277 -4.25 -7.94 -10.39
CA ALA A 277 -4.68 -8.23 -9.04
C ALA A 277 -4.43 -9.71 -8.71
N TRP A 278 -3.61 -9.96 -7.69
CA TRP A 278 -3.19 -11.28 -7.23
C TRP A 278 -3.90 -11.62 -5.93
N PHE A 279 -4.53 -12.78 -5.88
CA PHE A 279 -5.37 -13.20 -4.78
C PHE A 279 -4.87 -14.52 -4.17
N THR A 280 -4.69 -14.54 -2.84
CA THR A 280 -4.47 -15.79 -2.09
C THR A 280 -5.28 -15.80 -0.81
N ARG A 281 -5.95 -16.91 -0.48
CA ARG A 281 -6.88 -17.08 0.66
C ARG A 281 -8.06 -16.09 0.69
N CYS A 282 -8.35 -15.41 -0.41
CA CYS A 282 -9.41 -14.41 -0.50
C CYS A 282 -10.18 -14.48 -1.84
N GLU A 283 -10.36 -15.67 -2.38
CA GLU A 283 -11.06 -15.88 -3.67
C GLU A 283 -12.47 -15.31 -3.66
N ALA A 284 -13.21 -15.46 -2.57
CA ALA A 284 -14.58 -14.97 -2.47
C ALA A 284 -14.69 -13.44 -2.62
N GLU A 285 -13.63 -12.71 -2.32
CA GLU A 285 -13.57 -11.26 -2.40
C GLU A 285 -13.00 -10.73 -3.71
N SER A 286 -12.37 -11.57 -4.53
CA SER A 286 -11.64 -11.15 -5.74
C SER A 286 -12.51 -10.34 -6.69
N GLY A 287 -13.74 -10.79 -6.95
CA GLY A 287 -14.68 -10.10 -7.83
C GLY A 287 -15.07 -8.70 -7.33
N ALA A 288 -15.31 -8.54 -6.02
CA ALA A 288 -15.64 -7.26 -5.41
C ALA A 288 -14.45 -6.29 -5.45
N ILE A 289 -13.25 -6.79 -5.15
CA ILE A 289 -12.01 -6.01 -5.20
C ILE A 289 -11.75 -5.53 -6.64
N THR A 290 -11.82 -6.42 -7.62
CA THR A 290 -11.60 -6.06 -9.03
C THR A 290 -12.64 -5.07 -9.53
N ALA A 291 -13.92 -5.25 -9.16
CA ALA A 291 -14.99 -4.34 -9.54
C ALA A 291 -14.77 -2.92 -9.01
N ALA A 292 -14.30 -2.78 -7.75
CA ALA A 292 -14.01 -1.48 -7.15
C ALA A 292 -12.96 -0.70 -7.96
N PHE A 293 -11.89 -1.36 -8.39
CA PHE A 293 -10.84 -0.71 -9.20
C PHE A 293 -11.26 -0.47 -10.66
N THR A 294 -12.15 -1.29 -11.21
CA THR A 294 -12.65 -1.11 -12.58
C THR A 294 -13.57 0.11 -12.71
N THR A 295 -14.34 0.41 -11.66
CA THR A 295 -15.36 1.46 -11.69
C THR A 295 -14.77 2.84 -11.98
N ASP A 296 -13.64 3.17 -11.35
CA ASP A 296 -13.01 4.49 -11.47
C ASP A 296 -12.17 4.63 -12.75
N THR A 297 -11.51 3.56 -13.19
CA THR A 297 -10.53 3.60 -14.28
C THR A 297 -11.07 3.15 -15.63
N LYS A 298 -12.22 2.45 -15.64
CA LYS A 298 -12.78 1.74 -16.80
C LYS A 298 -11.84 0.66 -17.38
N VAL A 299 -10.72 0.40 -16.72
CA VAL A 299 -9.77 -0.65 -17.08
C VAL A 299 -9.86 -1.74 -16.03
N ARG A 300 -10.22 -2.96 -16.47
CA ARG A 300 -10.30 -4.10 -15.56
C ARG A 300 -8.92 -4.69 -15.35
N PRO A 301 -8.44 -4.81 -14.10
CA PRO A 301 -7.18 -5.50 -13.81
C PRO A 301 -7.26 -6.98 -14.23
N ILE A 302 -6.13 -7.52 -14.67
CA ILE A 302 -6.00 -8.96 -14.91
C ILE A 302 -5.99 -9.67 -13.57
N GLU A 303 -6.97 -10.53 -13.33
CA GLU A 303 -7.09 -11.30 -12.09
C GLU A 303 -6.20 -12.54 -12.12
N ARG A 304 -5.48 -12.79 -11.01
CA ARG A 304 -4.66 -13.98 -10.79
C ARG A 304 -4.99 -14.61 -9.45
N SER A 305 -5.76 -15.68 -9.46
CA SER A 305 -5.96 -16.50 -8.27
C SER A 305 -4.72 -17.37 -8.05
N PHE A 306 -3.86 -16.95 -7.13
CA PHE A 306 -2.61 -17.65 -6.83
C PHE A 306 -2.86 -19.09 -6.38
N ASP A 307 -3.90 -19.29 -5.57
CA ASP A 307 -4.29 -20.61 -5.06
C ASP A 307 -4.80 -21.54 -6.17
N HIS A 308 -5.37 -20.99 -7.25
CA HIS A 308 -5.76 -21.80 -8.40
C HIS A 308 -4.56 -22.21 -9.27
N ILE A 309 -3.57 -21.34 -9.39
CA ILE A 309 -2.40 -21.55 -10.24
C ILE A 309 -1.38 -22.44 -9.55
N VAL A 310 -1.04 -22.12 -8.31
CA VAL A 310 0.01 -22.78 -7.54
C VAL A 310 -0.52 -23.97 -6.72
N GLY A 311 -1.76 -23.90 -6.28
CA GLY A 311 -2.44 -24.89 -5.46
C GLY A 311 -2.62 -24.45 -4.01
N GLU A 312 -2.93 -25.40 -3.11
CA GLU A 312 -3.28 -25.12 -1.71
C GLU A 312 -2.28 -24.18 -1.02
N PRO A 313 -2.76 -23.07 -0.43
CA PRO A 313 -1.89 -22.09 0.20
C PRO A 313 -1.34 -22.58 1.55
N GLY A 314 -0.04 -22.43 1.75
CA GLY A 314 0.67 -22.72 3.00
C GLY A 314 0.98 -21.46 3.82
N PRO A 315 1.66 -21.61 4.95
CA PRO A 315 1.94 -20.49 5.88
C PRO A 315 2.78 -19.36 5.27
N ALA A 316 3.66 -19.64 4.29
CA ALA A 316 4.50 -18.64 3.65
C ALA A 316 3.91 -18.10 2.33
N THR A 317 2.67 -18.45 1.98
CA THR A 317 2.09 -18.15 0.66
C THR A 317 1.93 -16.64 0.42
N SER A 318 1.64 -15.83 1.44
CA SER A 318 1.59 -14.37 1.35
C SER A 318 2.92 -13.78 0.83
N TRP A 319 4.04 -14.23 1.35
CA TRP A 319 5.37 -13.84 0.90
C TRP A 319 5.67 -14.29 -0.53
N ILE A 320 5.28 -15.52 -0.86
CA ILE A 320 5.51 -16.09 -2.19
C ILE A 320 4.66 -15.37 -3.23
N ALA A 321 3.40 -15.07 -2.93
CA ALA A 321 2.51 -14.30 -3.78
C ALA A 321 3.02 -12.87 -4.00
N LEU A 322 3.53 -12.22 -2.93
CA LEU A 322 4.13 -10.88 -3.02
C LEU A 322 5.36 -10.86 -3.93
N ALA A 323 6.29 -11.81 -3.74
CA ALA A 323 7.48 -11.92 -4.57
C ALA A 323 7.13 -12.25 -6.03
N THR A 324 6.13 -13.12 -6.26
CA THR A 324 5.65 -13.46 -7.60
C THR A 324 5.04 -12.25 -8.29
N ALA A 325 4.18 -11.50 -7.60
CA ALA A 325 3.58 -10.29 -8.14
C ALA A 325 4.65 -9.22 -8.45
N TYR A 326 5.66 -9.09 -7.61
CA TYR A 326 6.79 -8.19 -7.84
C TYR A 326 7.61 -8.59 -9.09
N GLU A 327 7.95 -9.86 -9.26
CA GLU A 327 8.67 -10.35 -10.45
C GLU A 327 7.83 -10.23 -11.73
N ALA A 328 6.51 -10.37 -11.62
CA ALA A 328 5.59 -10.20 -12.75
C ALA A 328 5.38 -8.72 -13.11
N SER A 329 5.54 -7.79 -12.16
CA SER A 329 5.42 -6.36 -12.38
C SER A 329 6.65 -5.82 -13.12
N GLN A 330 6.47 -5.41 -14.36
CA GLN A 330 7.52 -4.82 -15.19
C GLN A 330 7.30 -3.31 -15.33
N GLU A 331 8.37 -2.56 -15.60
CA GLU A 331 8.31 -1.13 -15.91
C GLU A 331 7.63 -0.24 -14.85
N GLY A 332 7.55 -0.72 -13.61
CA GLY A 332 6.92 0.03 -12.51
C GLY A 332 5.39 0.00 -12.51
N GLU A 333 4.78 -0.88 -13.30
CA GLU A 333 3.32 -1.09 -13.28
C GLU A 333 2.84 -1.51 -11.89
N PRO A 334 1.77 -0.89 -11.36
CA PRO A 334 1.25 -1.26 -10.06
C PRO A 334 0.44 -2.54 -10.12
N HIS A 335 0.86 -3.53 -9.36
CA HIS A 335 0.11 -4.76 -9.10
C HIS A 335 -0.46 -4.72 -7.69
N LEU A 336 -1.72 -5.15 -7.51
CA LEU A 336 -2.32 -5.39 -6.21
C LEU A 336 -2.07 -6.82 -5.78
N VAL A 337 -1.62 -7.02 -4.56
CA VAL A 337 -1.61 -8.33 -3.89
C VAL A 337 -2.60 -8.27 -2.74
N ALA A 338 -3.57 -9.17 -2.75
CA ALA A 338 -4.58 -9.30 -1.71
C ALA A 338 -4.47 -10.69 -1.08
N TRP A 339 -4.38 -10.74 0.26
CA TRP A 339 -4.24 -12.02 0.96
C TRP A 339 -4.85 -11.99 2.35
N ARG A 340 -5.08 -13.18 2.91
CA ARG A 340 -5.30 -13.38 4.33
C ARG A 340 -4.14 -14.17 4.93
N GLU A 341 -3.75 -13.81 6.13
CA GLU A 341 -2.80 -14.64 6.89
C GLU A 341 -3.49 -15.93 7.39
N PRO A 342 -2.74 -17.00 7.65
CA PRO A 342 -3.31 -18.23 8.18
C PRO A 342 -4.08 -17.98 9.47
N GLY A 343 -5.37 -18.35 9.51
CA GLY A 343 -6.21 -18.21 10.70
C GLY A 343 -6.74 -16.78 10.96
N ASP A 344 -6.47 -15.83 10.07
CA ASP A 344 -6.98 -14.46 10.17
C ASP A 344 -8.14 -14.23 9.18
N GLU A 345 -9.16 -13.51 9.63
CA GLU A 345 -10.28 -13.07 8.78
C GLU A 345 -10.01 -11.74 8.08
N VAL A 346 -8.95 -11.06 8.50
CA VAL A 346 -8.58 -9.74 7.98
C VAL A 346 -7.95 -9.87 6.60
N LEU A 347 -8.43 -9.05 5.67
CA LEU A 347 -7.89 -8.94 4.32
C LEU A 347 -6.76 -7.91 4.32
N HIS A 348 -5.61 -8.32 3.84
CA HIS A 348 -4.47 -7.43 3.60
C HIS A 348 -4.37 -7.08 2.11
N LEU A 349 -4.10 -5.81 1.83
CA LEU A 349 -4.00 -5.24 0.48
C LEU A 349 -2.66 -4.52 0.37
N CYS A 350 -1.84 -4.87 -0.61
CA CYS A 350 -0.53 -4.27 -0.81
C CYS A 350 -0.29 -3.99 -2.30
N ILE A 351 0.20 -2.79 -2.60
CA ILE A 351 0.62 -2.44 -3.95
C ILE A 351 2.10 -2.72 -4.09
N VAL A 352 2.45 -3.45 -5.15
CA VAL A 352 3.83 -3.69 -5.54
C VAL A 352 4.10 -3.08 -6.91
N ARG A 353 5.31 -2.56 -7.09
CA ARG A 353 5.81 -2.03 -8.36
C ARG A 353 7.16 -2.65 -8.62
N GLY A 354 7.31 -3.38 -9.71
CA GLY A 354 8.58 -3.98 -10.11
C GLY A 354 9.62 -2.93 -10.50
N ALA A 355 10.83 -3.40 -10.72
CA ALA A 355 11.94 -2.56 -11.12
C ALA A 355 11.64 -1.87 -12.46
N GLN A 356 11.77 -0.56 -12.51
CA GLN A 356 11.84 0.14 -13.79
C GLN A 356 13.18 -0.21 -14.47
N PRO A 357 13.20 -0.55 -15.76
CA PRO A 357 14.44 -0.69 -16.47
C PRO A 357 15.20 0.64 -16.37
N GLN A 358 16.38 0.61 -15.76
CA GLN A 358 17.25 1.79 -15.73
C GLN A 358 17.42 2.25 -17.18
N LYS A 359 16.89 3.42 -17.52
CA LYS A 359 17.25 4.11 -18.75
C LYS A 359 18.76 4.30 -18.66
N ARG A 360 19.52 3.43 -19.36
CA ARG A 360 20.95 3.69 -19.57
C ARG A 360 21.02 5.12 -20.09
N GLN A 361 21.48 6.04 -19.26
CA GLN A 361 21.94 7.34 -19.73
C GLN A 361 22.95 7.00 -20.82
N LYS A 362 22.53 7.20 -22.08
CA LYS A 362 23.50 7.24 -23.17
C LYS A 362 24.37 8.45 -22.84
N GLU A 363 25.54 8.17 -22.30
CA GLU A 363 26.64 9.13 -22.33
C GLU A 363 26.80 9.58 -23.78
N ILE A 364 26.50 10.86 -24.00
CA ILE A 364 26.76 11.60 -25.24
C ILE A 364 28.21 12.11 -25.15
#